data_fd038fd0812baa88dc6f06e13a9c1e32
#
_entry.id   fd038fd0812baa88dc6f06e13a9c1e32
#
_cell.length_a   1.000
_cell.length_b   1.000
_cell.length_c   1.000
_cell.angle_alpha   90.00
_cell.angle_beta   90.00
_cell.angle_gamma   90.00
#
_symmetry.space_group_name_H-M   'P 1'
#
loop_
_entity.id
_entity.type
_entity.pdbx_description
1 polymer ?
#
loop_
_entity_poly.entity_id
_entity_poly.type
_entity_poly.pdbx_seq_one_letter_code
_entity_poly.pdbx_strand_id
1 'polypeptide(L)'
;MTWSFDDDREQHIETGSRPARVLAYAQAAQTLVSLGVPVVGYFGSQHHADSGATVGLDLPYVGGGDAVDEDLVKSLDPDLVVSVTYGGEVYGLSEGVAAKVAELAPILAIGIAGDRTLDSVIQRFHELAGALGADVQDPATDLASAPTELRVVAMSGGTDTDAYVANPAYWPSLRMLADAGVQFTPTTTAGGWEVVKWDELAAKHPADIVLYDQRPNSLGADRLATIPGWSEVPGVRAGNVLPWNPEPPLTYGAAASFINGLAQR
;
A
#
# COMPACT_ATOMS: atom_id res chain seq x y z
N MET A 1 29.49 11.21 12.22
CA MET A 1 28.94 12.02 11.12
C MET A 1 27.44 12.05 11.31
N THR A 2 26.84 13.23 11.36
CA THR A 2 25.39 13.39 11.37
C THR A 2 24.80 12.79 10.11
N TRP A 3 23.65 12.16 10.24
CA TRP A 3 22.83 11.68 9.13
C TRP A 3 21.64 12.59 8.96
N SER A 4 21.25 12.89 7.73
CA SER A 4 20.03 13.67 7.48
C SER A 4 19.31 13.21 6.22
N PHE A 5 18.00 13.48 6.17
CA PHE A 5 17.13 13.18 5.04
C PHE A 5 15.95 14.16 5.06
N ASP A 6 15.63 14.73 3.88
CA ASP A 6 14.45 15.57 3.72
C ASP A 6 13.26 14.70 3.31
N ASP A 7 12.20 14.70 4.11
CA ASP A 7 11.03 13.88 3.83
C ASP A 7 10.03 14.60 2.88
N ASP A 8 9.02 13.88 2.45
CA ASP A 8 8.05 14.42 1.49
C ASP A 8 6.93 15.27 2.14
N ARG A 9 7.06 15.58 3.44
CA ARG A 9 6.28 16.58 4.18
C ARG A 9 7.06 17.88 4.38
N GLU A 10 8.19 18.05 3.66
CA GLU A 10 9.10 19.19 3.80
C GLU A 10 9.77 19.26 5.20
N GLN A 11 9.90 18.12 5.89
CA GLN A 11 10.59 18.02 7.17
C GLN A 11 12.04 17.61 6.95
N HIS A 12 12.97 18.38 7.52
CA HIS A 12 14.38 18.00 7.59
C HIS A 12 14.61 17.10 8.81
N ILE A 13 14.91 15.84 8.57
CA ILE A 13 15.19 14.86 9.62
C ILE A 13 16.68 14.76 9.80
N GLU A 14 17.17 14.99 11.02
CA GLU A 14 18.58 14.88 11.37
C GLU A 14 18.76 14.00 12.60
N THR A 15 19.76 13.12 12.56
CA THR A 15 20.16 12.25 13.68
C THR A 15 21.68 12.29 13.87
N GLY A 16 22.16 12.05 15.08
CA GLY A 16 23.58 12.11 15.41
C GLY A 16 24.45 11.07 14.70
N SER A 17 23.81 9.98 14.23
CA SER A 17 24.43 8.90 13.45
C SER A 17 23.41 8.34 12.49
N ARG A 18 23.85 7.58 11.49
CA ARG A 18 22.96 6.86 10.60
C ARG A 18 22.04 5.93 11.39
N PRO A 19 20.71 6.03 11.20
CA PRO A 19 19.76 5.13 11.85
C PRO A 19 20.03 3.66 11.53
N ALA A 20 19.84 2.80 12.55
CA ALA A 20 20.06 1.37 12.47
C ALA A 20 18.87 0.55 13.01
N ARG A 21 17.91 1.21 13.65
CA ARG A 21 16.75 0.59 14.30
C ARG A 21 15.47 1.26 13.80
N VAL A 22 15.05 0.84 12.60
CA VAL A 22 13.91 1.44 11.91
C VAL A 22 12.61 0.77 12.36
N LEU A 23 11.66 1.54 12.89
CA LEU A 23 10.25 1.13 13.04
C LEU A 23 9.48 1.68 11.82
N ALA A 24 8.68 0.89 11.13
CA ALA A 24 8.07 1.37 9.91
C ALA A 24 6.58 1.02 9.78
N TYR A 25 5.83 1.86 9.04
CA TYR A 25 4.49 1.51 8.57
C TYR A 25 4.55 0.23 7.73
N ALA A 26 3.54 -0.63 7.82
CA ALA A 26 3.53 -1.96 7.22
C ALA A 26 4.03 -2.01 5.76
N GLN A 27 3.53 -1.13 4.88
CA GLN A 27 3.98 -1.05 3.49
C GLN A 27 5.43 -0.57 3.37
N ALA A 28 5.81 0.43 4.16
CA ALA A 28 7.20 0.92 4.21
C ALA A 28 8.14 -0.16 4.77
N ALA A 29 7.71 -0.92 5.79
CA ALA A 29 8.49 -2.02 6.37
C ALA A 29 8.76 -3.11 5.32
N GLN A 30 7.74 -3.57 4.60
CA GLN A 30 7.90 -4.54 3.50
C GLN A 30 8.88 -4.03 2.44
N THR A 31 8.73 -2.75 2.06
CA THR A 31 9.60 -2.12 1.06
C THR A 31 11.04 -2.07 1.53
N LEU A 32 11.28 -1.53 2.73
CA LEU A 32 12.63 -1.38 3.29
C LEU A 32 13.32 -2.73 3.51
N VAL A 33 12.61 -3.74 4.04
CA VAL A 33 13.15 -5.10 4.19
C VAL A 33 13.53 -5.68 2.82
N SER A 34 12.68 -5.51 1.80
CA SER A 34 12.98 -5.97 0.44
C SER A 34 14.21 -5.27 -0.17
N LEU A 35 14.50 -4.04 0.24
CA LEU A 35 15.67 -3.26 -0.18
C LEU A 35 16.91 -3.50 0.71
N GLY A 36 16.83 -4.41 1.66
CA GLY A 36 17.96 -4.79 2.52
C GLY A 36 18.18 -3.88 3.74
N VAL A 37 17.20 -3.05 4.10
CA VAL A 37 17.24 -2.23 5.33
C VAL A 37 16.72 -3.03 6.52
N PRO A 38 17.47 -3.14 7.63
CA PRO A 38 16.98 -3.78 8.83
C PRO A 38 15.85 -2.97 9.48
N VAL A 39 14.71 -3.64 9.75
CA VAL A 39 13.54 -3.09 10.41
C VAL A 39 13.32 -3.84 11.72
N VAL A 40 13.11 -3.12 12.84
CA VAL A 40 12.97 -3.74 14.16
C VAL A 40 11.53 -4.06 14.56
N GLY A 41 10.56 -3.51 13.81
CA GLY A 41 9.13 -3.73 14.02
C GLY A 41 8.32 -2.90 13.04
N TYR A 42 7.01 -3.12 13.03
CA TYR A 42 6.14 -2.37 12.14
C TYR A 42 4.81 -2.00 12.82
N PHE A 43 4.20 -0.93 12.31
CA PHE A 43 2.85 -0.52 12.67
C PHE A 43 1.95 -0.51 11.42
N GLY A 44 0.66 -0.53 11.64
CA GLY A 44 -0.28 -0.54 10.53
C GLY A 44 -1.50 0.31 10.77
N SER A 45 -2.40 0.33 9.78
CA SER A 45 -3.74 0.83 9.98
C SER A 45 -4.50 -0.09 10.96
N GLN A 46 -5.56 0.43 11.56
CA GLN A 46 -6.44 -0.35 12.44
C GLN A 46 -6.97 -1.63 11.76
N HIS A 47 -7.07 -1.63 10.42
CA HIS A 47 -7.45 -2.80 9.62
C HIS A 47 -6.45 -3.98 9.71
N HIS A 48 -5.17 -3.73 9.96
CA HIS A 48 -4.18 -4.79 10.20
C HIS A 48 -4.31 -5.37 11.62
N ALA A 49 -4.66 -4.54 12.61
CA ALA A 49 -4.80 -4.97 14.00
C ALA A 49 -5.97 -5.96 14.19
N ASP A 50 -7.12 -5.65 13.59
CA ASP A 50 -8.35 -6.44 13.75
C ASP A 50 -8.27 -7.80 13.06
N SER A 51 -7.39 -7.97 12.08
CA SER A 51 -7.28 -9.19 11.30
C SER A 51 -6.22 -10.18 11.80
N GLY A 52 -5.36 -9.77 12.72
CA GLY A 52 -4.19 -10.58 13.12
C GLY A 52 -3.25 -10.90 11.95
N ALA A 53 -3.44 -10.27 10.80
CA ALA A 53 -2.68 -10.53 9.62
C ALA A 53 -1.32 -9.84 9.71
N THR A 54 -0.30 -10.65 9.71
CA THR A 54 1.05 -10.18 9.46
C THR A 54 1.18 -9.88 7.96
N VAL A 55 1.83 -8.78 7.62
CA VAL A 55 2.16 -8.44 6.23
C VAL A 55 3.27 -9.35 5.65
N GLY A 56 3.39 -10.57 6.14
CA GLY A 56 4.44 -11.51 5.74
C GLY A 56 5.81 -11.21 6.32
N LEU A 57 5.90 -10.29 7.31
CA LEU A 57 7.12 -9.98 8.02
C LEU A 57 7.12 -10.71 9.38
N ASP A 58 8.19 -11.46 9.66
CA ASP A 58 8.45 -12.05 10.98
C ASP A 58 9.09 -11.00 11.91
N LEU A 59 8.32 -9.94 12.19
CA LEU A 59 8.72 -8.78 12.99
C LEU A 59 7.62 -8.43 13.99
N PRO A 60 7.96 -7.81 15.14
CA PRO A 60 7.00 -7.30 16.10
C PRO A 60 6.01 -6.31 15.45
N TYR A 61 4.72 -6.53 15.63
CA TYR A 61 3.66 -5.60 15.28
C TYR A 61 3.26 -4.78 16.50
N VAL A 62 3.40 -3.47 16.42
CA VAL A 62 3.15 -2.57 17.56
C VAL A 62 1.75 -1.95 17.59
N GLY A 63 0.85 -2.37 16.71
CA GLY A 63 -0.49 -1.78 16.59
C GLY A 63 -0.58 -0.72 15.49
N GLY A 64 -1.69 0.04 15.47
CA GLY A 64 -1.92 1.09 14.47
C GLY A 64 -3.05 2.04 14.87
N GLY A 65 -3.14 3.19 14.21
CA GLY A 65 -4.11 4.24 14.53
C GLY A 65 -3.95 4.76 15.96
N ASP A 66 -4.99 4.60 16.77
CA ASP A 66 -5.00 4.94 18.20
C ASP A 66 -4.53 3.77 19.09
N ALA A 67 -4.44 2.55 18.53
CA ALA A 67 -4.17 1.32 19.26
C ALA A 67 -2.71 0.86 19.14
N VAL A 68 -1.77 1.77 19.35
CA VAL A 68 -0.33 1.47 19.36
C VAL A 68 0.13 1.13 20.76
N ASP A 69 0.86 0.03 20.92
CA ASP A 69 1.53 -0.37 22.16
C ASP A 69 2.82 0.45 22.34
N GLU A 70 2.71 1.55 23.07
CA GLU A 70 3.83 2.48 23.35
C GLU A 70 4.98 1.82 24.11
N ASP A 71 4.69 0.84 24.97
CA ASP A 71 5.72 0.16 25.76
C ASP A 71 6.50 -0.81 24.86
N LEU A 72 5.84 -1.47 23.92
CA LEU A 72 6.50 -2.27 22.90
C LEU A 72 7.37 -1.38 22.00
N VAL A 73 6.86 -0.22 21.55
CA VAL A 73 7.66 0.75 20.77
C VAL A 73 8.92 1.15 21.53
N LYS A 74 8.80 1.51 22.82
CA LYS A 74 9.96 1.84 23.68
C LYS A 74 10.93 0.68 23.81
N SER A 75 10.44 -0.56 23.94
CA SER A 75 11.29 -1.75 24.06
C SER A 75 12.06 -2.07 22.77
N LEU A 76 11.49 -1.72 21.61
CA LEU A 76 12.15 -1.84 20.32
C LEU A 76 13.24 -0.78 20.14
N ASP A 77 13.24 0.29 20.94
CA ASP A 77 14.23 1.36 20.94
C ASP A 77 14.56 1.87 19.52
N PRO A 78 13.56 2.33 18.73
CA PRO A 78 13.80 2.80 17.37
C PRO A 78 14.60 4.12 17.39
N ASP A 79 15.47 4.29 16.41
CA ASP A 79 16.18 5.55 16.16
C ASP A 79 15.67 6.30 14.91
N LEU A 80 14.77 5.67 14.17
CA LEU A 80 14.00 6.28 13.09
C LEU A 80 12.64 5.58 12.94
N VAL A 81 11.60 6.37 12.69
CA VAL A 81 10.28 5.87 12.29
C VAL A 81 10.02 6.24 10.84
N VAL A 82 9.64 5.28 10.00
CA VAL A 82 9.34 5.52 8.58
C VAL A 82 7.89 5.22 8.28
N SER A 83 7.19 6.18 7.73
CA SER A 83 5.81 6.02 7.25
C SER A 83 5.67 6.43 5.79
N VAL A 84 4.46 6.34 5.28
CA VAL A 84 4.02 6.96 4.04
C VAL A 84 3.08 8.12 4.34
N THR A 85 2.88 9.00 3.35
CA THR A 85 1.90 10.07 3.44
C THR A 85 1.12 10.21 2.15
N TYR A 86 -0.17 10.48 2.27
CA TYR A 86 -1.07 10.80 1.15
C TYR A 86 -1.32 12.30 1.00
N GLY A 87 -1.16 13.07 2.07
CA GLY A 87 -1.47 14.50 2.07
C GLY A 87 -0.77 15.30 3.18
N GLY A 88 0.32 14.78 3.76
CA GLY A 88 1.10 15.46 4.80
C GLY A 88 1.00 14.83 6.20
N GLU A 89 0.03 13.92 6.42
CA GLU A 89 -0.10 13.15 7.66
C GLU A 89 0.98 12.06 7.78
N VAL A 90 1.13 11.50 8.98
CA VAL A 90 1.87 10.24 9.21
C VAL A 90 0.85 9.10 9.11
N TYR A 91 0.82 8.42 7.97
CA TYR A 91 -0.16 7.37 7.75
C TYR A 91 0.06 6.17 8.68
N GLY A 92 -1.03 5.59 9.17
CA GLY A 92 -1.00 4.43 10.07
C GLY A 92 -0.91 4.76 11.57
N LEU A 93 -0.72 6.03 11.94
CA LEU A 93 -0.78 6.54 13.31
C LEU A 93 -1.82 7.66 13.39
N SER A 94 -2.57 7.73 14.49
CA SER A 94 -3.34 8.94 14.77
C SER A 94 -2.40 10.10 15.13
N GLU A 95 -2.86 11.34 14.99
CA GLU A 95 -2.07 12.53 15.28
C GLU A 95 -1.49 12.51 16.71
N GLY A 96 -2.32 12.12 17.69
CA GLY A 96 -1.89 12.04 19.09
C GLY A 96 -0.85 10.96 19.35
N VAL A 97 -0.95 9.82 18.66
CA VAL A 97 0.04 8.73 18.74
C VAL A 97 1.32 9.11 18.00
N ALA A 98 1.22 9.72 16.82
CA ALA A 98 2.38 10.19 16.08
C ALA A 98 3.20 11.21 16.88
N ALA A 99 2.54 12.13 17.61
CA ALA A 99 3.21 13.08 18.50
C ALA A 99 4.01 12.38 19.60
N LYS A 100 3.45 11.36 20.25
CA LYS A 100 4.15 10.59 21.29
C LYS A 100 5.31 9.75 20.75
N VAL A 101 5.11 9.14 19.56
CA VAL A 101 6.17 8.37 18.89
C VAL A 101 7.32 9.29 18.48
N ALA A 102 7.03 10.52 18.04
CA ALA A 102 8.04 11.51 17.70
C ALA A 102 8.90 11.95 18.89
N GLU A 103 8.42 11.80 20.14
CA GLU A 103 9.26 12.01 21.34
C GLU A 103 10.31 10.92 21.55
N LEU A 104 10.11 9.73 20.95
CA LEU A 104 11.02 8.59 21.05
C LEU A 104 12.03 8.56 19.90
N ALA A 105 11.58 8.80 18.67
CA ALA A 105 12.41 8.80 17.48
C ALA A 105 11.83 9.73 16.41
N PRO A 106 12.67 10.36 15.55
CA PRO A 106 12.19 11.20 14.47
C PRO A 106 11.34 10.38 13.48
N ILE A 107 10.28 11.01 12.95
CA ILE A 107 9.37 10.39 11.99
C ILE A 107 9.63 10.97 10.60
N LEU A 108 9.92 10.10 9.64
CA LEU A 108 10.10 10.38 8.22
C LEU A 108 8.92 9.79 7.44
N ALA A 109 8.33 10.54 6.51
CA ALA A 109 7.27 10.02 5.65
C ALA A 109 7.58 10.23 4.16
N ILE A 110 7.36 9.16 3.38
CA ILE A 110 7.49 9.17 1.92
C ILE A 110 6.12 9.39 1.29
N GLY A 111 6.01 10.39 0.41
CA GLY A 111 4.77 10.69 -0.31
C GLY A 111 4.46 9.63 -1.37
N ILE A 112 3.24 9.09 -1.34
CA ILE A 112 2.82 8.03 -2.27
C ILE A 112 1.57 8.38 -3.09
N ALA A 113 1.01 9.57 -2.92
CA ALA A 113 -0.18 10.04 -3.62
C ALA A 113 0.07 11.35 -4.40
N GLY A 114 -0.99 11.96 -4.89
CA GLY A 114 -0.90 13.19 -5.68
C GLY A 114 -0.33 12.93 -7.08
N ASP A 115 0.61 13.74 -7.51
CA ASP A 115 1.23 13.63 -8.85
C ASP A 115 2.38 12.61 -8.91
N ARG A 116 2.58 11.83 -7.86
CA ARG A 116 3.64 10.82 -7.77
C ARG A 116 3.34 9.63 -8.67
N THR A 117 4.27 9.30 -9.55
CA THR A 117 4.24 8.02 -10.27
C THR A 117 4.79 6.90 -9.39
N LEU A 118 4.45 5.64 -9.68
CA LEU A 118 5.02 4.50 -8.95
C LEU A 118 6.54 4.48 -9.05
N ASP A 119 7.09 4.79 -10.23
CA ASP A 119 8.56 4.92 -10.42
C ASP A 119 9.16 5.95 -9.46
N SER A 120 8.59 7.15 -9.38
CA SER A 120 9.09 8.20 -8.48
C SER A 120 9.03 7.81 -7.01
N VAL A 121 8.00 7.04 -6.61
CA VAL A 121 7.88 6.53 -5.24
C VAL A 121 8.92 5.45 -4.96
N ILE A 122 9.14 4.51 -5.88
CA ILE A 122 10.17 3.47 -5.77
C ILE A 122 11.55 4.12 -5.65
N GLN A 123 11.87 5.08 -6.52
CA GLN A 123 13.15 5.82 -6.46
C GLN A 123 13.34 6.51 -5.11
N ARG A 124 12.29 7.08 -4.55
CA ARG A 124 12.36 7.73 -3.25
C ARG A 124 12.67 6.75 -2.10
N PHE A 125 12.13 5.53 -2.17
CA PHE A 125 12.50 4.46 -1.23
C PHE A 125 13.93 3.94 -1.48
N HIS A 126 14.43 3.90 -2.72
CA HIS A 126 15.81 3.57 -3.02
C HIS A 126 16.78 4.61 -2.43
N GLU A 127 16.47 5.91 -2.56
CA GLU A 127 17.25 6.99 -1.95
C GLU A 127 17.32 6.82 -0.42
N LEU A 128 16.18 6.57 0.23
CA LEU A 128 16.13 6.34 1.67
C LEU A 128 16.92 5.09 2.08
N ALA A 129 16.73 3.97 1.39
CA ALA A 129 17.44 2.72 1.67
C ALA A 129 18.96 2.90 1.51
N GLY A 130 19.40 3.57 0.46
CA GLY A 130 20.81 3.92 0.24
C GLY A 130 21.36 4.83 1.34
N ALA A 131 20.61 5.86 1.75
CA ALA A 131 20.99 6.75 2.85
C ALA A 131 21.09 6.00 4.20
N LEU A 132 20.27 4.96 4.39
CA LEU A 132 20.33 4.03 5.54
C LEU A 132 21.44 2.98 5.39
N GLY A 133 22.18 2.99 4.26
CA GLY A 133 23.36 2.17 4.01
C GLY A 133 23.08 0.81 3.41
N ALA A 134 21.90 0.57 2.86
CA ALA A 134 21.63 -0.63 2.09
C ALA A 134 22.33 -0.58 0.72
N ASP A 135 22.79 -1.74 0.27
CA ASP A 135 23.20 -1.96 -1.13
C ASP A 135 21.97 -2.40 -1.92
N VAL A 136 21.26 -1.41 -2.49
CA VAL A 136 19.95 -1.62 -3.11
C VAL A 136 20.08 -2.48 -4.37
N GLN A 137 19.46 -3.67 -4.35
CA GLN A 137 19.43 -4.63 -5.44
C GLN A 137 18.01 -4.77 -6.00
N ASP A 138 17.45 -3.69 -6.50
CA ASP A 138 16.12 -3.64 -7.14
C ASP A 138 16.25 -2.88 -8.48
N PRO A 139 16.79 -3.55 -9.53
CA PRO A 139 17.02 -2.90 -10.81
C PRO A 139 15.71 -2.46 -11.45
N ALA A 140 15.72 -1.28 -12.05
CA ALA A 140 14.59 -0.79 -12.83
C ALA A 140 14.20 -1.83 -13.89
N THR A 141 12.94 -2.24 -13.86
CA THR A 141 12.39 -3.20 -14.80
C THR A 141 11.50 -2.46 -15.78
N ASP A 142 11.61 -2.80 -17.07
CA ASP A 142 10.66 -2.32 -18.06
C ASP A 142 9.28 -2.92 -17.73
N LEU A 143 8.37 -2.07 -17.27
CA LEU A 143 7.02 -2.42 -16.89
C LEU A 143 6.12 -2.44 -18.14
N ALA A 144 6.60 -3.03 -19.23
CA ALA A 144 5.94 -3.00 -20.53
C ALA A 144 4.69 -3.88 -20.61
N SER A 145 3.67 -3.34 -21.26
CA SER A 145 2.53 -4.02 -21.92
C SER A 145 1.57 -4.79 -21.02
N ALA A 146 0.80 -4.05 -20.23
CA ALA A 146 -0.48 -4.60 -19.74
C ALA A 146 -1.48 -4.76 -20.92
N PRO A 147 -2.40 -5.74 -20.89
CA PRO A 147 -3.43 -5.87 -21.92
C PRO A 147 -4.31 -4.63 -21.95
N THR A 148 -4.40 -3.96 -23.12
CA THR A 148 -5.05 -2.65 -23.26
C THR A 148 -6.52 -2.72 -23.70
N GLU A 149 -7.01 -3.89 -24.13
CA GLU A 149 -8.35 -4.05 -24.69
C GLU A 149 -9.43 -4.43 -23.67
N LEU A 150 -9.04 -4.93 -22.50
CA LEU A 150 -9.94 -5.39 -21.46
C LEU A 150 -10.20 -4.29 -20.42
N ARG A 151 -11.47 -4.14 -20.04
CA ARG A 151 -11.84 -3.24 -18.94
C ARG A 151 -11.56 -3.90 -17.60
N VAL A 152 -10.93 -3.13 -16.73
CA VAL A 152 -10.51 -3.59 -15.40
C VAL A 152 -11.26 -2.82 -14.31
N VAL A 153 -11.67 -3.50 -13.25
CA VAL A 153 -12.07 -2.90 -11.99
C VAL A 153 -11.17 -3.42 -10.89
N ALA A 154 -10.63 -2.53 -10.06
CA ALA A 154 -9.96 -2.90 -8.82
C ALA A 154 -10.91 -2.62 -7.67
N MET A 155 -11.07 -3.58 -6.73
CA MET A 155 -12.08 -3.45 -5.70
C MET A 155 -11.78 -4.27 -4.45
N SER A 156 -12.42 -3.87 -3.36
CA SER A 156 -12.48 -4.59 -2.08
C SER A 156 -13.93 -4.90 -1.73
N GLY A 157 -14.18 -6.01 -1.09
CA GLY A 157 -15.46 -6.31 -0.46
C GLY A 157 -15.58 -5.55 0.85
N GLY A 158 -16.29 -4.43 0.85
CA GLY A 158 -16.44 -3.59 2.03
C GLY A 158 -17.34 -4.19 3.09
N THR A 159 -18.60 -4.46 2.73
CA THR A 159 -19.63 -5.06 3.60
C THR A 159 -20.51 -6.01 2.81
N ASP A 160 -21.46 -6.64 3.47
CA ASP A 160 -22.46 -7.50 2.79
C ASP A 160 -23.37 -6.73 1.82
N THR A 161 -23.43 -5.41 1.94
CA THR A 161 -24.28 -4.54 1.11
C THR A 161 -23.51 -3.67 0.14
N ASP A 162 -22.21 -3.43 0.39
CA ASP A 162 -21.43 -2.46 -0.33
C ASP A 162 -20.07 -3.03 -0.78
N ALA A 163 -19.75 -2.80 -2.04
CA ALA A 163 -18.43 -2.96 -2.62
C ALA A 163 -17.66 -1.63 -2.57
N TYR A 164 -16.36 -1.68 -2.42
CA TYR A 164 -15.47 -0.52 -2.50
C TYR A 164 -14.67 -0.62 -3.79
N VAL A 165 -14.97 0.24 -4.75
CA VAL A 165 -14.26 0.32 -6.03
C VAL A 165 -13.10 1.30 -5.89
N ALA A 166 -11.91 0.84 -6.21
CA ALA A 166 -10.70 1.64 -6.10
C ALA A 166 -10.62 2.69 -7.22
N ASN A 167 -10.27 3.90 -6.85
CA ASN A 167 -9.97 4.97 -7.81
C ASN A 167 -8.55 4.78 -8.36
N PRO A 168 -8.37 4.48 -9.65
CA PRO A 168 -7.03 4.24 -10.21
C PRO A 168 -6.09 5.45 -10.10
N ALA A 169 -6.63 6.67 -10.11
CA ALA A 169 -5.82 7.87 -9.96
C ALA A 169 -5.25 8.07 -8.55
N TYR A 170 -5.80 7.40 -7.55
CA TYR A 170 -5.37 7.51 -6.15
C TYR A 170 -4.27 6.52 -5.79
N TRP A 171 -4.38 5.26 -6.28
CA TRP A 171 -3.47 4.17 -5.91
C TRP A 171 -2.28 4.10 -6.87
N PRO A 172 -1.02 4.26 -6.39
CA PRO A 172 0.16 4.29 -7.27
C PRO A 172 0.28 3.08 -8.20
N SER A 173 -0.01 1.87 -7.70
CA SER A 173 0.03 0.64 -8.51
C SER A 173 -1.01 0.62 -9.62
N LEU A 174 -2.22 1.16 -9.39
CA LEU A 174 -3.27 1.22 -10.40
C LEU A 174 -3.02 2.36 -11.40
N ARG A 175 -2.48 3.50 -10.93
CA ARG A 175 -2.09 4.61 -11.81
C ARG A 175 -1.03 4.15 -12.80
N MET A 176 -0.02 3.41 -12.35
CA MET A 176 0.99 2.84 -13.25
C MET A 176 0.36 1.99 -14.36
N LEU A 177 -0.63 1.16 -14.04
CA LEU A 177 -1.35 0.36 -15.04
C LEU A 177 -2.17 1.25 -15.98
N ALA A 178 -2.82 2.29 -15.46
CA ALA A 178 -3.57 3.25 -16.28
C ALA A 178 -2.64 4.01 -17.23
N ASP A 179 -1.48 4.45 -16.77
CA ASP A 179 -0.44 5.11 -17.56
C ASP A 179 0.14 4.16 -18.64
N ALA A 180 0.20 2.85 -18.34
CA ALA A 180 0.56 1.82 -19.31
C ALA A 180 -0.57 1.46 -20.30
N GLY A 181 -1.75 2.11 -20.20
CA GLY A 181 -2.86 1.97 -21.11
C GLY A 181 -3.98 1.01 -20.68
N VAL A 182 -3.94 0.47 -19.45
CA VAL A 182 -5.04 -0.34 -18.90
C VAL A 182 -6.29 0.50 -18.75
N GLN A 183 -7.40 0.02 -19.31
CA GLN A 183 -8.69 0.69 -19.25
C GLN A 183 -9.44 0.34 -17.97
N PHE A 184 -9.36 1.20 -16.98
CA PHE A 184 -10.17 1.04 -15.76
C PHE A 184 -11.60 1.55 -15.99
N THR A 185 -12.56 0.92 -15.29
CA THR A 185 -13.91 1.48 -15.18
C THR A 185 -13.84 2.80 -14.42
N PRO A 186 -14.52 3.86 -14.87
CA PRO A 186 -14.43 5.18 -14.26
C PRO A 186 -15.03 5.17 -12.86
N THR A 187 -14.44 5.95 -11.95
CA THR A 187 -14.95 6.21 -10.60
C THR A 187 -15.36 7.66 -10.44
N THR A 188 -16.28 7.93 -9.51
CA THR A 188 -16.81 9.27 -9.25
C THR A 188 -16.16 9.93 -8.00
N THR A 189 -15.31 9.21 -7.29
CA THR A 189 -14.64 9.70 -6.07
C THR A 189 -13.29 10.35 -6.40
N ALA A 190 -12.94 11.38 -5.62
CA ALA A 190 -11.57 11.92 -5.58
C ALA A 190 -10.68 11.18 -4.56
N GLY A 191 -11.26 10.43 -3.64
CA GLY A 191 -10.54 9.59 -2.67
C GLY A 191 -10.17 8.22 -3.22
N GLY A 192 -9.64 7.36 -2.36
CA GLY A 192 -9.17 6.02 -2.75
C GLY A 192 -10.28 5.04 -3.12
N TRP A 193 -11.52 5.24 -2.62
CA TRP A 193 -12.60 4.28 -2.76
C TRP A 193 -13.93 4.95 -3.09
N GLU A 194 -14.62 4.42 -4.10
CA GLU A 194 -16.04 4.68 -4.37
C GLU A 194 -16.86 3.57 -3.73
N VAL A 195 -17.88 3.95 -2.94
CA VAL A 195 -18.80 2.99 -2.33
C VAL A 195 -19.93 2.71 -3.31
N VAL A 196 -20.13 1.45 -3.67
CA VAL A 196 -21.14 1.00 -4.64
C VAL A 196 -21.94 -0.15 -4.04
N LYS A 197 -23.27 -0.11 -4.21
CA LYS A 197 -24.11 -1.25 -3.82
C LYS A 197 -23.81 -2.47 -4.71
N TRP A 198 -23.82 -3.68 -4.13
CA TRP A 198 -23.52 -4.90 -4.88
C TRP A 198 -24.44 -5.10 -6.08
N ASP A 199 -25.73 -4.78 -5.96
CA ASP A 199 -26.73 -4.90 -7.04
C ASP A 199 -26.56 -3.86 -8.16
N GLU A 200 -25.80 -2.80 -7.91
CA GLU A 200 -25.46 -1.77 -8.90
C GLU A 200 -24.07 -1.99 -9.55
N LEU A 201 -23.23 -2.82 -8.95
CA LEU A 201 -21.81 -2.96 -9.29
C LEU A 201 -21.62 -3.32 -10.77
N ALA A 202 -22.30 -4.37 -11.24
CA ALA A 202 -22.14 -4.82 -12.63
C ALA A 202 -22.61 -3.80 -13.68
N ALA A 203 -23.60 -2.96 -13.33
CA ALA A 203 -24.09 -1.90 -14.22
C ALA A 203 -23.16 -0.68 -14.23
N LYS A 204 -22.62 -0.29 -13.06
CA LYS A 204 -21.73 0.87 -12.93
C LYS A 204 -20.30 0.56 -13.38
N HIS A 205 -19.82 -0.64 -13.08
CA HIS A 205 -18.46 -1.08 -13.35
C HIS A 205 -18.42 -2.41 -14.12
N PRO A 206 -18.89 -2.42 -15.40
CA PRO A 206 -18.90 -3.63 -16.23
C PRO A 206 -17.47 -3.96 -16.69
N ALA A 207 -16.75 -4.73 -15.89
CA ALA A 207 -15.35 -5.07 -16.10
C ALA A 207 -15.17 -6.50 -16.62
N ASP A 208 -14.16 -6.70 -17.46
CA ASP A 208 -13.75 -7.98 -18.03
C ASP A 208 -12.75 -8.70 -17.12
N ILE A 209 -12.02 -7.93 -16.29
CA ILE A 209 -11.10 -8.38 -15.25
C ILE A 209 -11.43 -7.69 -13.94
N VAL A 210 -11.41 -8.44 -12.84
CA VAL A 210 -11.54 -7.93 -11.47
C VAL A 210 -10.22 -8.10 -10.74
N LEU A 211 -9.62 -7.00 -10.30
CA LEU A 211 -8.51 -6.98 -9.35
C LEU A 211 -9.11 -6.94 -7.95
N TYR A 212 -9.03 -8.03 -7.20
CA TYR A 212 -9.69 -8.14 -5.91
C TYR A 212 -8.71 -8.04 -4.74
N ASP A 213 -9.03 -7.15 -3.81
CA ASP A 213 -8.24 -6.88 -2.60
C ASP A 213 -8.06 -8.14 -1.75
N GLN A 214 -6.80 -8.50 -1.53
CA GLN A 214 -6.43 -9.69 -0.74
C GLN A 214 -6.21 -9.39 0.75
N ARG A 215 -6.42 -8.14 1.18
CA ARG A 215 -6.24 -7.81 2.60
C ARG A 215 -7.33 -8.47 3.44
N PRO A 216 -7.02 -8.85 4.70
CA PRO A 216 -7.96 -9.59 5.57
C PRO A 216 -9.25 -8.85 5.92
N ASN A 217 -9.27 -7.53 5.79
CA ASN A 217 -10.47 -6.71 5.98
C ASN A 217 -11.43 -6.71 4.77
N SER A 218 -11.04 -7.34 3.67
CA SER A 218 -11.90 -7.56 2.51
C SER A 218 -12.70 -8.85 2.67
N LEU A 219 -13.92 -8.92 2.09
CA LEU A 219 -14.72 -10.13 2.15
C LEU A 219 -14.01 -11.30 1.46
N GLY A 220 -13.95 -12.44 2.14
CA GLY A 220 -13.36 -13.66 1.57
C GLY A 220 -14.22 -14.28 0.46
N ALA A 221 -13.61 -15.15 -0.33
CA ALA A 221 -14.23 -15.79 -1.50
C ALA A 221 -15.56 -16.48 -1.18
N ASP A 222 -15.66 -17.20 -0.05
CA ASP A 222 -16.87 -17.90 0.37
C ASP A 222 -18.02 -16.92 0.62
N ARG A 223 -17.72 -15.76 1.22
CA ARG A 223 -18.74 -14.73 1.46
C ARG A 223 -19.16 -14.05 0.16
N LEU A 224 -18.23 -13.71 -0.71
CA LEU A 224 -18.51 -13.14 -2.03
C LEU A 224 -19.41 -14.03 -2.87
N ALA A 225 -19.19 -15.35 -2.85
CA ALA A 225 -20.01 -16.31 -3.59
C ALA A 225 -21.49 -16.28 -3.17
N THR A 226 -21.82 -15.77 -1.99
CA THR A 226 -23.21 -15.63 -1.51
C THR A 226 -23.86 -14.29 -1.88
N ILE A 227 -23.11 -13.35 -2.48
CA ILE A 227 -23.60 -12.02 -2.84
C ILE A 227 -24.04 -12.02 -4.29
N PRO A 228 -25.34 -11.86 -4.63
CA PRO A 228 -25.83 -11.97 -6.00
C PRO A 228 -25.14 -11.00 -6.97
N GLY A 229 -24.97 -9.74 -6.60
CA GLY A 229 -24.34 -8.71 -7.43
C GLY A 229 -22.90 -9.02 -7.80
N TRP A 230 -22.14 -9.74 -6.95
CA TRP A 230 -20.80 -10.19 -7.25
C TRP A 230 -20.74 -11.06 -8.51
N SER A 231 -21.60 -12.06 -8.61
CA SER A 231 -21.63 -12.99 -9.73
C SER A 231 -22.16 -12.35 -11.04
N GLU A 232 -22.71 -11.15 -10.99
CA GLU A 232 -23.20 -10.44 -12.17
C GLU A 232 -22.10 -9.67 -12.90
N VAL A 233 -20.98 -9.40 -12.26
CA VAL A 233 -19.83 -8.76 -12.90
C VAL A 233 -19.27 -9.67 -14.01
N PRO A 234 -19.10 -9.17 -15.27
CA PRO A 234 -18.67 -10.00 -16.39
C PRO A 234 -17.35 -10.75 -16.12
N GLY A 235 -16.35 -10.10 -15.55
CA GLY A 235 -15.05 -10.71 -15.19
C GLY A 235 -15.20 -11.82 -14.16
N VAL A 236 -16.11 -11.68 -13.19
CA VAL A 236 -16.39 -12.75 -12.21
C VAL A 236 -16.99 -13.96 -12.88
N ARG A 237 -17.99 -13.78 -13.76
CA ARG A 237 -18.60 -14.87 -14.53
C ARG A 237 -17.62 -15.59 -15.44
N ALA A 238 -16.64 -14.85 -15.95
CA ALA A 238 -15.57 -15.41 -16.81
C ALA A 238 -14.44 -16.07 -16.01
N GLY A 239 -14.43 -15.98 -14.67
CA GLY A 239 -13.34 -16.46 -13.84
C GLY A 239 -12.07 -15.58 -13.87
N ASN A 240 -12.21 -14.35 -14.35
CA ASN A 240 -11.12 -13.38 -14.47
C ASN A 240 -11.00 -12.51 -13.19
N VAL A 241 -10.90 -13.16 -12.05
CA VAL A 241 -10.65 -12.50 -10.76
C VAL A 241 -9.19 -12.73 -10.39
N LEU A 242 -8.43 -11.66 -10.26
CA LEU A 242 -7.01 -11.68 -9.93
C LEU A 242 -6.78 -11.07 -8.55
N PRO A 243 -5.83 -11.62 -7.78
CA PRO A 243 -5.45 -11.03 -6.50
C PRO A 243 -4.83 -9.64 -6.72
N TRP A 244 -5.19 -8.71 -5.88
CA TRP A 244 -4.61 -7.38 -5.81
C TRP A 244 -4.32 -7.01 -4.36
N ASN A 245 -3.13 -6.47 -4.12
CA ASN A 245 -2.78 -5.85 -2.86
C ASN A 245 -2.76 -4.32 -3.06
N PRO A 246 -3.65 -3.54 -2.42
CA PRO A 246 -3.62 -2.08 -2.49
C PRO A 246 -2.34 -1.46 -1.94
N GLU A 247 -1.67 -2.14 -1.02
CA GLU A 247 -0.47 -1.67 -0.32
C GLU A 247 0.71 -2.63 -0.55
N PRO A 248 1.14 -2.85 -1.81
CA PRO A 248 2.24 -3.76 -2.12
C PRO A 248 3.58 -3.14 -1.67
N PRO A 249 4.63 -3.93 -1.53
CA PRO A 249 5.98 -3.39 -1.45
C PRO A 249 6.27 -2.47 -2.64
N LEU A 250 6.84 -1.31 -2.37
CA LEU A 250 7.13 -0.28 -3.36
C LEU A 250 8.52 -0.52 -3.96
N THR A 251 8.62 -1.58 -4.76
CA THR A 251 9.83 -2.05 -5.45
C THR A 251 9.52 -2.40 -6.89
N TYR A 252 10.51 -2.35 -7.78
CA TYR A 252 10.36 -2.78 -9.18
C TYR A 252 10.02 -4.27 -9.28
N GLY A 253 10.59 -5.10 -8.40
CA GLY A 253 10.29 -6.52 -8.37
C GLY A 253 8.82 -6.82 -8.07
N ALA A 254 8.22 -6.11 -7.11
CA ALA A 254 6.79 -6.24 -6.79
C ALA A 254 5.90 -5.72 -7.92
N ALA A 255 6.26 -4.58 -8.52
CA ALA A 255 5.55 -3.99 -9.66
C ALA A 255 5.56 -4.93 -10.87
N ALA A 256 6.73 -5.47 -11.24
CA ALA A 256 6.88 -6.43 -12.34
C ALA A 256 6.07 -7.71 -12.11
N SER A 257 6.05 -8.23 -10.89
CA SER A 257 5.27 -9.42 -10.54
C SER A 257 3.77 -9.18 -10.73
N PHE A 258 3.28 -8.00 -10.36
CA PHE A 258 1.88 -7.62 -10.54
C PHE A 258 1.49 -7.52 -12.02
N ILE A 259 2.30 -6.84 -12.83
CA ILE A 259 2.05 -6.67 -14.28
C ILE A 259 2.10 -8.02 -15.00
N ASN A 260 3.08 -8.87 -14.69
CA ASN A 260 3.20 -10.19 -15.28
C ASN A 260 1.98 -11.06 -14.94
N GLY A 261 1.41 -10.92 -13.75
CA GLY A 261 0.16 -11.59 -13.37
C GLY A 261 -1.04 -11.18 -14.24
N LEU A 262 -1.10 -9.90 -14.64
CA LEU A 262 -2.14 -9.39 -15.55
C LEU A 262 -1.91 -9.86 -17.00
N ALA A 263 -0.69 -9.83 -17.49
CA ALA A 263 -0.35 -10.17 -18.88
C ALA A 263 -0.57 -11.66 -19.24
N GLN A 264 -0.81 -12.52 -18.27
CA GLN A 264 -1.07 -13.95 -18.46
C GLN A 264 -2.57 -14.27 -18.68
N ARG A 265 -3.44 -13.26 -18.77
CA ARG A 265 -4.90 -13.40 -18.96
C ARG A 265 -5.32 -12.84 -20.30
#